data_3fc1f82802906c4fa9222c14746bd9e4
#
_entry.id   3fc1f82802906c4fa9222c14746bd9e4
#
_cell.length_a   1.000
_cell.length_b   1.000
_cell.length_c   1.000
_cell.angle_alpha   90.00
_cell.angle_beta   90.00
_cell.angle_gamma   90.00
#
_symmetry.space_group_name_H-M   'P 1'
#
loop_
_entity.id
_entity.type
_entity.pdbx_description
1 polymer ?
#
loop_
_entity_poly.entity_id
_entity_poly.type
_entity_poly.pdbx_seq_one_letter_code
_entity_poly.pdbx_strand_id
1 'polypeptide(L)'
;MEVSGFFYYLCCMKIVLEKGQSLFFTSDTHYNHSNICRATTKWSDADNLTRDFKSLDHMNDTLVNNINEIVGENDILIHLGDWSFGGFESIEDFRNRILCKNVHLVFGNHDHHIRETRAIFKEYSHHVKIIFTWIFVNLKVRKL
;
A
#
# COMPACT_ATOMS: atom_id res chain seq x y z
N MET A 1 30.91 -19.55 26.09
CA MET A 1 29.60 -19.77 25.45
C MET A 1 28.92 -18.41 25.38
N GLU A 2 29.23 -17.68 24.31
CA GLU A 2 28.69 -16.33 24.10
C GLU A 2 27.29 -16.43 23.49
N VAL A 3 26.32 -15.94 24.24
CA VAL A 3 24.93 -15.81 23.74
C VAL A 3 24.88 -14.55 22.88
N SER A 4 24.93 -14.71 21.56
CA SER A 4 24.74 -13.62 20.62
C SER A 4 23.33 -13.07 20.78
N GLY A 5 23.23 -11.91 21.43
CA GLY A 5 21.98 -11.16 21.58
C GLY A 5 21.49 -10.67 20.24
N PHE A 6 20.40 -11.24 19.74
CA PHE A 6 19.62 -10.67 18.65
C PHE A 6 18.94 -9.40 19.18
N PHE A 7 19.53 -8.26 18.88
CA PHE A 7 18.86 -6.97 19.10
C PHE A 7 17.74 -6.82 18.05
N TYR A 8 16.49 -7.06 18.45
CA TYR A 8 15.33 -6.62 17.70
C TYR A 8 15.23 -5.10 17.85
N TYR A 9 15.63 -4.35 16.82
CA TYR A 9 15.26 -2.95 16.72
C TYR A 9 13.76 -2.88 16.46
N LEU A 10 12.96 -2.64 17.50
CA LEU A 10 11.59 -2.18 17.35
C LEU A 10 11.67 -0.75 16.78
N CYS A 11 11.55 -0.63 15.47
CA CYS A 11 11.40 0.67 14.83
C CYS A 11 9.96 1.15 15.06
N CYS A 12 9.74 1.88 16.15
CA CYS A 12 8.47 2.56 16.38
C CYS A 12 8.38 3.78 15.48
N MET A 13 7.55 3.73 14.44
CA MET A 13 7.20 4.93 13.69
C MET A 13 6.22 5.77 14.51
N LYS A 14 6.60 7.02 14.76
CA LYS A 14 5.71 8.01 15.36
C LYS A 14 5.14 8.89 14.26
N ILE A 15 3.82 8.85 14.09
CA ILE A 15 3.10 9.77 13.21
C ILE A 15 2.51 10.87 14.07
N VAL A 16 2.79 12.11 13.69
CA VAL A 16 2.20 13.31 14.30
C VAL A 16 1.35 13.97 13.24
N LEU A 17 0.05 14.10 13.49
CA LEU A 17 -0.86 14.78 12.59
C LEU A 17 -0.78 16.29 12.80
N GLU A 18 -0.72 17.02 11.68
CA GLU A 18 -0.87 18.46 11.67
C GLU A 18 -2.35 18.86 11.80
N LYS A 19 -2.59 20.14 12.10
CA LYS A 19 -3.97 20.64 12.22
C LYS A 19 -4.72 20.50 10.89
N GLY A 20 -5.83 19.78 10.93
CA GLY A 20 -6.68 19.52 9.76
C GLY A 20 -6.28 18.34 8.91
N GLN A 21 -5.20 17.62 9.30
CA GLN A 21 -4.73 16.42 8.65
C GLN A 21 -5.40 15.18 9.25
N SER A 22 -5.78 14.23 8.41
CA SER A 22 -6.36 12.93 8.80
C SER A 22 -5.40 11.79 8.48
N LEU A 23 -5.57 10.65 9.17
CA LEU A 23 -4.81 9.42 8.96
C LEU A 23 -5.74 8.33 8.45
N PHE A 24 -5.39 7.77 7.30
CA PHE A 24 -6.14 6.70 6.66
C PHE A 24 -5.31 5.44 6.53
N PHE A 25 -6.00 4.28 6.53
CA PHE A 25 -5.39 2.98 6.31
C PHE A 25 -6.13 2.26 5.18
N THR A 26 -5.37 1.56 4.35
CA THR A 26 -5.88 0.64 3.33
C THR A 26 -4.92 -0.53 3.16
N SER A 27 -5.35 -1.62 2.54
CA SER A 27 -4.53 -2.77 2.19
C SER A 27 -5.07 -3.47 0.95
N ASP A 28 -4.30 -4.42 0.42
CA ASP A 28 -4.76 -5.39 -0.57
C ASP A 28 -5.38 -4.74 -1.81
N THR A 29 -4.86 -3.62 -2.24
CA THR A 29 -5.36 -2.95 -3.45
C THR A 29 -5.15 -3.82 -4.67
N HIS A 30 -4.02 -4.53 -4.75
CA HIS A 30 -3.68 -5.40 -5.87
C HIS A 30 -3.91 -4.70 -7.22
N TYR A 31 -3.53 -3.43 -7.30
CA TYR A 31 -3.67 -2.65 -8.51
C TYR A 31 -3.05 -3.38 -9.70
N ASN A 32 -3.75 -3.40 -10.84
CA ASN A 32 -3.33 -4.08 -12.06
C ASN A 32 -3.19 -5.62 -11.94
N HIS A 33 -3.86 -6.25 -10.96
CA HIS A 33 -3.86 -7.70 -10.83
C HIS A 33 -4.99 -8.34 -11.66
N SER A 34 -4.68 -8.75 -12.88
CA SER A 34 -5.68 -9.25 -13.84
C SER A 34 -6.48 -10.47 -13.35
N ASN A 35 -5.87 -11.36 -12.56
CA ASN A 35 -6.58 -12.57 -12.11
C ASN A 35 -7.61 -12.32 -11.01
N ILE A 36 -7.49 -11.26 -10.21
CA ILE A 36 -8.53 -10.94 -9.23
C ILE A 36 -9.69 -10.11 -9.83
N CYS A 37 -9.55 -9.64 -11.06
CA CYS A 37 -10.63 -9.01 -11.80
C CYS A 37 -11.43 -10.07 -12.56
N ARG A 38 -12.74 -10.18 -12.31
CA ARG A 38 -13.60 -11.23 -12.90
C ARG A 38 -13.56 -11.22 -14.41
N ALA A 39 -13.55 -10.07 -15.03
CA ALA A 39 -13.54 -9.95 -16.48
C ALA A 39 -12.27 -10.46 -17.16
N THR A 40 -11.15 -10.58 -16.42
CA THR A 40 -9.85 -10.94 -16.98
C THR A 40 -9.20 -12.15 -16.30
N THR A 41 -9.87 -12.74 -15.32
CA THR A 41 -9.37 -13.90 -14.58
C THR A 41 -9.19 -15.14 -15.45
N LYS A 42 -8.16 -15.92 -15.10
CA LYS A 42 -7.94 -17.27 -15.64
C LYS A 42 -8.22 -18.37 -14.60
N TRP A 43 -8.71 -17.99 -13.43
CA TRP A 43 -9.05 -18.94 -12.38
C TRP A 43 -10.37 -19.63 -12.65
N SER A 44 -10.46 -20.92 -12.29
CA SER A 44 -11.67 -21.75 -12.52
C SER A 44 -12.83 -21.36 -11.61
N ASP A 45 -12.56 -20.82 -10.44
CA ASP A 45 -13.57 -20.36 -9.46
C ASP A 45 -13.65 -18.84 -9.44
N ALA A 46 -14.06 -18.27 -10.58
CA ALA A 46 -14.11 -16.82 -10.75
C ALA A 46 -15.07 -16.15 -9.75
N ASP A 47 -16.22 -16.78 -9.45
CA ASP A 47 -17.25 -16.16 -8.63
C ASP A 47 -16.84 -15.95 -7.18
N ASN A 48 -16.03 -16.86 -6.62
CA ASN A 48 -15.60 -16.80 -5.23
C ASN A 48 -14.25 -16.11 -5.03
N LEU A 49 -13.39 -16.09 -6.06
CA LEU A 49 -12.00 -15.64 -5.95
C LEU A 49 -11.74 -14.28 -6.59
N THR A 50 -12.73 -13.65 -7.21
CA THR A 50 -12.51 -12.41 -7.95
C THR A 50 -13.39 -11.25 -7.49
N ARG A 51 -12.95 -10.03 -7.85
CA ARG A 51 -13.72 -8.80 -7.72
C ARG A 51 -14.58 -8.60 -8.97
N ASP A 52 -15.83 -8.21 -8.80
CA ASP A 52 -16.80 -8.04 -9.88
C ASP A 52 -16.63 -6.70 -10.59
N PHE A 53 -15.64 -6.63 -11.47
CA PHE A 53 -15.37 -5.47 -12.33
C PHE A 53 -15.52 -5.85 -13.80
N LYS A 54 -15.99 -4.88 -14.60
CA LYS A 54 -16.24 -5.05 -16.05
C LYS A 54 -14.96 -5.18 -16.88
N SER A 55 -13.84 -4.64 -16.37
CA SER A 55 -12.51 -4.74 -16.95
C SER A 55 -11.45 -4.46 -15.89
N LEU A 56 -10.19 -4.75 -16.22
CA LEU A 56 -9.05 -4.43 -15.37
C LEU A 56 -8.92 -2.90 -15.18
N ASP A 57 -9.10 -2.13 -16.26
CA ASP A 57 -9.05 -0.66 -16.19
C ASP A 57 -10.17 -0.12 -15.29
N HIS A 58 -11.38 -0.67 -15.39
CA HIS A 58 -12.49 -0.28 -14.52
C HIS A 58 -12.17 -0.56 -13.03
N MET A 59 -11.51 -1.69 -12.73
CA MET A 59 -11.04 -2.00 -11.37
C MET A 59 -9.99 -0.97 -10.92
N ASN A 60 -8.99 -0.71 -11.76
CA ASN A 60 -7.90 0.23 -11.47
C ASN A 60 -8.43 1.65 -11.24
N ASP A 61 -9.30 2.14 -12.11
CA ASP A 61 -9.92 3.45 -12.00
C ASP A 61 -10.76 3.59 -10.72
N THR A 62 -11.54 2.55 -10.40
CA THR A 62 -12.36 2.54 -9.18
C THR A 62 -11.50 2.60 -7.93
N LEU A 63 -10.39 1.84 -7.85
CA LEU A 63 -9.47 1.87 -6.72
C LEU A 63 -8.88 3.27 -6.52
N VAL A 64 -8.39 3.88 -7.59
CA VAL A 64 -7.81 5.23 -7.54
C VAL A 64 -8.84 6.28 -7.14
N ASN A 65 -10.02 6.25 -7.78
CA ASN A 65 -11.07 7.23 -7.51
C ASN A 65 -11.57 7.14 -6.06
N ASN A 66 -11.79 5.93 -5.54
CA ASN A 66 -12.24 5.74 -4.16
C ASN A 66 -11.21 6.26 -3.14
N ILE A 67 -9.91 6.06 -3.40
CA ILE A 67 -8.86 6.60 -2.53
C ILE A 67 -8.86 8.13 -2.61
N ASN A 68 -8.86 8.70 -3.81
CA ASN A 68 -8.76 10.15 -4.02
C ASN A 68 -10.02 10.92 -3.57
N GLU A 69 -11.20 10.26 -3.53
CA GLU A 69 -12.43 10.84 -3.01
C GLU A 69 -12.37 11.03 -1.48
N ILE A 70 -11.71 10.11 -0.78
CA ILE A 70 -11.73 10.06 0.69
C ILE A 70 -10.48 10.69 1.29
N VAL A 71 -9.31 10.46 0.67
CA VAL A 71 -8.00 10.86 1.21
C VAL A 71 -7.56 12.16 0.54
N GLY A 72 -7.49 13.23 1.33
CA GLY A 72 -7.04 14.53 0.85
C GLY A 72 -5.54 14.56 0.52
N GLU A 73 -5.15 15.56 -0.27
CA GLU A 73 -3.78 15.71 -0.78
C GLU A 73 -2.72 15.79 0.34
N ASN A 74 -3.06 16.43 1.46
CA ASN A 74 -2.16 16.63 2.60
C ASN A 74 -2.37 15.62 3.75
N ASP A 75 -3.36 14.73 3.64
CA ASP A 75 -3.59 13.67 4.61
C ASP A 75 -2.45 12.65 4.62
N ILE A 76 -2.52 11.69 5.54
CA ILE A 76 -1.56 10.58 5.61
C ILE A 76 -2.30 9.30 5.26
N LEU A 77 -1.82 8.59 4.25
CA LEU A 77 -2.28 7.27 3.85
C LEU A 77 -1.24 6.21 4.21
N ILE A 78 -1.62 5.24 5.04
CA ILE A 78 -0.81 4.05 5.31
C ILE A 78 -1.42 2.88 4.54
N HIS A 79 -0.66 2.36 3.58
CA HIS A 79 -1.01 1.15 2.85
C HIS A 79 -0.31 -0.04 3.50
N LEU A 80 -1.10 -1.03 3.96
CA LEU A 80 -0.63 -2.16 4.76
C LEU A 80 -0.17 -3.37 3.94
N GLY A 81 0.08 -3.17 2.64
CA GLY A 81 0.67 -4.16 1.76
C GLY A 81 -0.22 -4.61 0.61
N ASP A 82 0.40 -5.38 -0.29
CA ASP A 82 -0.19 -5.85 -1.53
C ASP A 82 -0.66 -4.71 -2.43
N TRP A 83 0.30 -3.82 -2.74
CA TRP A 83 0.12 -2.58 -3.47
C TRP A 83 -0.35 -2.80 -4.90
N SER A 84 0.44 -3.51 -5.72
CA SER A 84 0.17 -3.68 -7.15
C SER A 84 0.77 -4.94 -7.74
N PHE A 85 0.34 -5.28 -8.96
CA PHE A 85 0.88 -6.34 -9.82
C PHE A 85 1.33 -5.77 -11.16
N GLY A 86 2.25 -6.45 -11.85
CA GLY A 86 2.72 -6.05 -13.18
C GLY A 86 4.05 -5.30 -13.19
N GLY A 87 4.81 -5.37 -12.08
CA GLY A 87 6.16 -4.82 -12.02
C GLY A 87 6.21 -3.31 -11.80
N PHE A 88 7.36 -2.71 -12.15
CA PHE A 88 7.67 -1.31 -11.83
C PHE A 88 6.66 -0.31 -12.41
N GLU A 89 6.27 -0.49 -13.66
CA GLU A 89 5.34 0.42 -14.34
C GLU A 89 3.99 0.52 -13.61
N SER A 90 3.46 -0.61 -13.14
CA SER A 90 2.21 -0.63 -12.37
C SER A 90 2.36 0.00 -10.97
N ILE A 91 3.53 -0.16 -10.34
CA ILE A 91 3.83 0.45 -9.06
C ILE A 91 3.82 1.97 -9.18
N GLU A 92 4.51 2.48 -10.19
CA GLU A 92 4.65 3.89 -10.49
C GLU A 92 3.32 4.51 -10.94
N ASP A 93 2.61 3.86 -11.86
CA ASP A 93 1.31 4.32 -12.34
C ASP A 93 0.32 4.48 -11.20
N PHE A 94 0.16 3.46 -10.35
CA PHE A 94 -0.74 3.54 -9.21
C PHE A 94 -0.35 4.67 -8.25
N ARG A 95 0.95 4.81 -7.94
CA ARG A 95 1.43 5.89 -7.06
C ARG A 95 1.14 7.27 -7.63
N ASN A 96 1.39 7.48 -8.91
CA ASN A 96 1.22 8.76 -9.58
C ASN A 96 -0.25 9.18 -9.70
N ARG A 97 -1.17 8.23 -9.73
CA ARG A 97 -2.62 8.46 -9.78
C ARG A 97 -3.22 8.82 -8.42
N ILE A 98 -2.56 8.49 -7.31
CA ILE A 98 -3.01 8.84 -5.96
C ILE A 98 -2.59 10.27 -5.62
N LEU A 99 -3.56 11.15 -5.33
CA LEU A 99 -3.34 12.57 -5.06
C LEU A 99 -2.68 12.82 -3.69
N CYS A 100 -2.90 11.94 -2.72
CA CYS A 100 -2.27 12.05 -1.41
C CYS A 100 -0.74 12.05 -1.52
N LYS A 101 -0.10 13.07 -0.96
CA LYS A 101 1.37 13.23 -1.00
C LYS A 101 2.10 12.37 0.03
N ASN A 102 1.46 12.08 1.16
CA ASN A 102 2.06 11.40 2.29
C ASN A 102 1.60 9.92 2.33
N VAL A 103 2.11 9.12 1.38
CA VAL A 103 1.81 7.68 1.33
C VAL A 103 2.94 6.89 1.97
N HIS A 104 2.59 6.04 2.94
CA HIS A 104 3.49 5.11 3.59
C HIS A 104 3.09 3.68 3.23
N LEU A 105 4.05 2.87 2.78
CA LEU A 105 3.81 1.48 2.40
C LEU A 105 4.47 0.52 3.39
N VAL A 106 3.67 -0.36 3.96
CA VAL A 106 4.13 -1.57 4.65
C VAL A 106 4.08 -2.70 3.63
N PHE A 107 5.15 -3.49 3.49
CA PHE A 107 5.16 -4.55 2.49
C PHE A 107 4.31 -5.74 2.89
N GLY A 108 3.40 -6.12 2.00
CA GLY A 108 2.71 -7.40 2.01
C GLY A 108 3.55 -8.52 1.38
N ASN A 109 2.93 -9.70 1.25
CA ASN A 109 3.60 -10.85 0.67
C ASN A 109 3.76 -10.76 -0.86
N HIS A 110 2.95 -9.95 -1.55
CA HIS A 110 3.03 -9.72 -2.99
C HIS A 110 3.93 -8.53 -3.39
N ASP A 111 4.49 -7.80 -2.42
CA ASP A 111 5.32 -6.61 -2.68
C ASP A 111 6.82 -6.92 -2.83
N HIS A 112 7.19 -8.17 -3.12
CA HIS A 112 8.60 -8.58 -3.25
C HIS A 112 9.36 -7.81 -4.33
N HIS A 113 8.73 -7.51 -5.47
CA HIS A 113 9.35 -6.70 -6.54
C HIS A 113 9.54 -5.25 -6.14
N ILE A 114 8.71 -4.69 -5.25
CA ILE A 114 8.95 -3.36 -4.68
C ILE A 114 10.22 -3.38 -3.83
N ARG A 115 10.48 -4.48 -3.11
CA ARG A 115 11.71 -4.65 -2.31
C ARG A 115 12.96 -4.73 -3.17
N GLU A 116 12.87 -5.40 -4.32
CA GLU A 116 14.00 -5.60 -5.25
C GLU A 116 14.36 -4.30 -5.98
N THR A 117 13.39 -3.45 -6.25
CA THR A 117 13.55 -2.18 -6.98
C THR A 117 13.86 -0.97 -6.07
N ARG A 118 14.31 -1.19 -4.84
CA ARG A 118 14.60 -0.15 -3.83
C ARG A 118 15.44 1.03 -4.31
N ALA A 119 16.37 0.80 -5.23
CA ALA A 119 17.22 1.87 -5.76
C ALA A 119 16.40 2.93 -6.53
N ILE A 120 15.29 2.52 -7.12
CA ILE A 120 14.40 3.37 -7.93
C ILE A 120 13.49 4.19 -7.01
N PHE A 121 13.04 3.60 -5.88
CA PHE A 121 12.25 4.33 -4.87
C PHE A 121 13.04 5.39 -4.10
N LYS A 122 14.37 5.40 -4.15
CA LYS A 122 15.17 6.48 -3.55
C LYS A 122 14.92 7.84 -4.20
N GLU A 123 14.62 7.90 -5.49
CA GLU A 123 14.27 9.15 -6.17
C GLU A 123 12.85 9.60 -5.84
N TYR A 124 11.93 8.65 -5.60
CA TYR A 124 10.56 8.91 -5.12
C TYR A 124 10.46 8.99 -3.59
N SER A 125 11.57 8.84 -2.87
CA SER A 125 11.62 8.74 -1.40
C SER A 125 11.14 9.97 -0.65
N HIS A 126 10.86 11.07 -1.34
CA HIS A 126 10.23 12.24 -0.74
C HIS A 126 8.73 12.03 -0.44
N HIS A 127 8.09 11.00 -1.03
CA HIS A 127 6.65 10.80 -0.93
C HIS A 127 6.23 9.38 -0.50
N VAL A 128 7.14 8.40 -0.52
CA VAL A 128 6.88 7.04 -0.04
C VAL A 128 7.93 6.66 0.99
N LYS A 129 7.58 6.72 2.26
CA LYS A 129 8.43 6.14 3.31
C LYS A 129 8.13 4.65 3.38
N ILE A 130 9.06 3.84 2.89
CA ILE A 130 8.97 2.39 2.98
C ILE A 130 9.30 1.96 4.40
N ILE A 131 8.33 1.42 5.09
CA ILE A 131 8.51 0.95 6.46
C ILE A 131 8.65 -0.57 6.42
N PHE A 132 9.85 -1.03 6.76
CA PHE A 132 10.09 -2.45 6.98
C PHE A 132 9.73 -2.77 8.42
N THR A 133 8.63 -3.45 8.66
CA THR A 133 8.49 -4.25 9.88
C THR A 133 7.15 -4.99 9.87
N TRP A 134 7.12 -6.17 10.45
CA TRP A 134 5.93 -6.74 11.06
C TRP A 134 5.46 -5.77 12.14
N ILE A 135 4.46 -4.96 11.85
CA ILE A 135 3.92 -4.01 12.82
C ILE A 135 2.79 -4.71 13.56
N PHE A 136 3.00 -5.02 14.83
CA PHE A 136 1.89 -5.11 15.77
C PHE A 136 1.40 -3.68 16.00
N VAL A 137 0.34 -3.29 15.30
CA VAL A 137 -0.28 -1.98 15.49
C VAL A 137 -1.06 -1.99 16.80
N ASN A 138 -0.44 -1.50 17.86
CA ASN A 138 -1.14 -1.17 19.10
C ASN A 138 -1.76 0.23 18.92
N LEU A 139 -2.94 0.31 18.31
CA LEU A 139 -3.70 1.54 18.16
C LEU A 139 -4.25 1.96 19.53
N LYS A 140 -3.52 2.78 20.26
CA LYS A 140 -4.07 3.57 21.34
C LYS A 140 -4.68 4.85 20.74
N VAL A 141 -5.95 4.79 20.36
CA VAL A 141 -6.72 6.00 20.02
C VAL A 141 -7.03 6.70 21.34
N ARG A 142 -6.34 7.80 21.64
CA ARG A 142 -6.79 8.74 22.67
C ARG A 142 -7.75 9.71 21.99
N LYS A 143 -9.03 9.67 22.39
CA LYS A 143 -9.93 10.82 22.19
C LYS A 143 -9.37 11.99 23.01
N LEU A 144 -9.07 13.07 22.34
CA LEU A 144 -8.92 14.39 22.97
C LEU A 144 -10.29 14.97 23.24
#